data_46b976f7fcd3b7c726cb0458673b2c3e
#
_entry.id   46b976f7fcd3b7c726cb0458673b2c3e
#
_cell.length_a   1.000
_cell.length_b   1.000
_cell.length_c   1.000
_cell.angle_alpha   90.00
_cell.angle_beta   90.00
_cell.angle_gamma   90.00
#
_symmetry.space_group_name_H-M   'P 1'
#
loop_
_entity.id
_entity.type
_entity.pdbx_description
1 polymer ?
#
loop_
_entity_poly.entity_id
_entity_poly.type
_entity_poly.pdbx_seq_one_letter_code
_entity_poly.pdbx_strand_id
1 'polypeptide(L)'
;MNGLITDLYQLTMANALFNKGRHERKVVFDRFYRKNPFNGGYTIVAGLEHLQQFVENFRFDEEDINYLESLQIFYPAFLDYLKDFRFKGDIYAVPEGTVVFPGEPLLRFHGTTTEAMLLETGLSMIMNHESLIATKARRVRTVAPRDALMEFGLRRAQGHSAGLWGARAAMIGGFNGTSNVEAGKRFGIPVLGTMAHSWVMSFDEEIDAFREYVRQYHCLLYT
;
A
#
# COMPACT_ATOMS: atom_id res chain seq x y z
N MET A 1 0.14 -9.99 7.80
CA MET A 1 -0.15 -8.72 8.51
C MET A 1 -0.98 -9.08 9.70
N ASN A 2 -0.73 -8.47 10.81
CA ASN A 2 -1.44 -8.79 12.04
C ASN A 2 -2.53 -7.76 12.37
N GLY A 3 -3.45 -8.11 13.26
CA GLY A 3 -4.56 -7.28 13.68
C GLY A 3 -4.20 -6.00 14.43
N LEU A 4 -2.94 -5.86 14.84
CA LEU A 4 -2.45 -4.64 15.51
C LEU A 4 -2.15 -3.48 14.55
N ILE A 5 -2.27 -3.66 13.22
CA ILE A 5 -2.16 -2.56 12.25
C ILE A 5 -3.46 -1.75 12.27
N THR A 6 -3.72 -1.10 13.39
CA THR A 6 -4.89 -0.28 13.62
C THR A 6 -4.59 0.79 14.68
N ASP A 7 -5.46 1.77 14.81
CA ASP A 7 -5.36 2.78 15.86
C ASP A 7 -6.04 2.30 17.14
N LEU A 8 -5.54 2.71 18.31
CA LEU A 8 -6.08 2.30 19.60
C LEU A 8 -7.58 2.61 19.74
N TYR A 9 -8.05 3.74 19.21
CA TYR A 9 -9.46 4.13 19.31
C TYR A 9 -10.40 3.13 18.59
N GLN A 10 -9.94 2.49 17.53
CA GLN A 10 -10.71 1.45 16.83
C GLN A 10 -10.94 0.23 17.74
N LEU A 11 -9.89 -0.23 18.42
CA LEU A 11 -9.98 -1.33 19.36
C LEU A 11 -10.85 -0.99 20.59
N THR A 12 -10.69 0.21 21.16
CA THR A 12 -11.48 0.62 22.33
C THR A 12 -12.95 0.81 22.00
N MET A 13 -13.29 1.36 20.83
CA MET A 13 -14.67 1.44 20.36
C MET A 13 -15.26 0.06 20.11
N ALA A 14 -14.53 -0.83 19.43
CA ALA A 14 -14.95 -2.21 19.18
C ALA A 14 -15.21 -2.97 20.49
N ASN A 15 -14.31 -2.84 21.48
CA ASN A 15 -14.46 -3.41 22.83
C ASN A 15 -15.73 -2.88 23.54
N ALA A 16 -15.98 -1.58 23.48
CA ALA A 16 -17.18 -0.98 24.08
C ALA A 16 -18.48 -1.48 23.41
N LEU A 17 -18.48 -1.59 22.09
CA LEU A 17 -19.63 -2.12 21.35
C LEU A 17 -19.85 -3.61 21.59
N PHE A 18 -18.77 -4.38 21.73
CA PHE A 18 -18.81 -5.78 22.10
C PHE A 18 -19.50 -5.95 23.45
N ASN A 19 -19.08 -5.20 24.47
CA ASN A 19 -19.67 -5.25 25.81
C ASN A 19 -21.15 -4.81 25.84
N LYS A 20 -21.60 -4.01 24.87
CA LYS A 20 -23.01 -3.60 24.72
C LYS A 20 -23.83 -4.53 23.82
N GLY A 21 -23.24 -5.64 23.33
CA GLY A 21 -23.92 -6.55 22.41
C GLY A 21 -24.25 -5.95 21.04
N ARG A 22 -23.49 -4.92 20.61
CA ARG A 22 -23.70 -4.21 19.34
C ARG A 22 -22.64 -4.50 18.26
N HIS A 23 -21.67 -5.34 18.57
CA HIS A 23 -20.53 -5.67 17.71
C HIS A 23 -20.93 -6.35 16.39
N GLU A 24 -22.01 -7.13 16.37
CA GLU A 24 -22.54 -7.84 15.19
C GLU A 24 -23.53 -6.99 14.35
N ARG A 25 -23.76 -5.72 14.72
CA ARG A 25 -24.66 -4.86 13.96
C ARG A 25 -24.13 -4.66 12.55
N LYS A 26 -24.96 -4.92 11.53
CA LYS A 26 -24.60 -4.71 10.12
C LYS A 26 -24.51 -3.22 9.79
N VAL A 27 -23.45 -2.89 9.05
CA VAL A 27 -23.13 -1.51 8.62
C VAL A 27 -22.60 -1.52 7.20
N VAL A 28 -22.69 -0.35 6.57
CA VAL A 28 -22.07 -0.06 5.27
C VAL A 28 -21.16 1.15 5.46
N PHE A 29 -19.90 1.01 5.11
CA PHE A 29 -18.92 2.09 5.15
C PHE A 29 -18.43 2.37 3.73
N ASP A 30 -18.34 3.64 3.38
CA ASP A 30 -17.77 4.10 2.12
C ASP A 30 -16.42 4.78 2.38
N ARG A 31 -15.41 4.41 1.58
CA ARG A 31 -14.13 5.08 1.53
C ARG A 31 -14.07 5.99 0.31
N PHE A 32 -13.69 7.26 0.51
CA PHE A 32 -13.57 8.27 -0.55
C PHE A 32 -12.48 9.29 -0.22
N TYR A 33 -12.00 10.04 -1.22
CA TYR A 33 -11.11 11.19 -1.02
C TYR A 33 -11.90 12.46 -0.74
N ARG A 34 -11.42 13.25 0.22
CA ARG A 34 -12.01 14.57 0.51
C ARG A 34 -11.50 15.65 -0.43
N LYS A 35 -10.25 15.51 -0.89
CA LYS A 35 -9.55 16.45 -1.78
C LYS A 35 -8.64 15.68 -2.73
N ASN A 36 -8.50 16.17 -3.96
CA ASN A 36 -7.49 15.64 -4.87
C ASN A 36 -6.07 15.91 -4.35
N PRO A 37 -5.13 14.96 -4.53
CA PRO A 37 -3.74 15.16 -4.16
C PRO A 37 -3.04 16.16 -5.10
N PHE A 38 -1.96 16.78 -4.59
CA PHE A 38 -1.03 17.61 -5.36
C PHE A 38 -1.68 18.82 -6.07
N ASN A 39 -2.76 19.36 -5.53
CA ASN A 39 -3.57 20.40 -6.20
C ASN A 39 -4.00 19.98 -7.63
N GLY A 40 -4.16 18.68 -7.86
CA GLY A 40 -4.59 18.11 -9.15
C GLY A 40 -6.10 18.05 -9.30
N GLY A 41 -6.55 17.65 -10.49
CA GLY A 41 -7.97 17.54 -10.84
C GLY A 41 -8.59 16.16 -10.58
N TYR A 42 -7.79 15.13 -10.25
CA TYR A 42 -8.24 13.75 -10.11
C TYR A 42 -7.33 12.91 -9.22
N THR A 43 -7.77 11.69 -8.92
CA THR A 43 -6.99 10.64 -8.26
C THR A 43 -7.07 9.35 -9.07
N ILE A 44 -5.97 8.59 -9.16
CA ILE A 44 -5.94 7.25 -9.74
C ILE A 44 -6.08 6.23 -8.61
N VAL A 45 -7.03 5.33 -8.73
CA VAL A 45 -7.24 4.25 -7.75
C VAL A 45 -6.13 3.21 -7.87
N ALA A 46 -5.50 2.89 -6.74
CA ALA A 46 -4.53 1.79 -6.62
C ALA A 46 -4.54 1.23 -5.19
N GLY A 47 -4.10 -0.02 -5.02
CA GLY A 47 -3.95 -0.68 -3.74
C GLY A 47 -4.90 -1.85 -3.50
N LEU A 48 -5.70 -2.28 -4.49
CA LEU A 48 -6.68 -3.35 -4.28
C LEU A 48 -6.02 -4.70 -4.03
N GLU A 49 -4.95 -5.03 -4.72
CA GLU A 49 -4.23 -6.29 -4.48
C GLU A 49 -3.63 -6.36 -3.07
N HIS A 50 -3.03 -5.26 -2.62
CA HIS A 50 -2.49 -5.16 -1.26
C HIS A 50 -3.61 -5.23 -0.22
N LEU A 51 -4.72 -4.54 -0.47
CA LEU A 51 -5.91 -4.55 0.36
C LEU A 51 -6.50 -5.96 0.49
N GLN A 52 -6.61 -6.70 -0.59
CA GLN A 52 -7.06 -8.10 -0.57
C GLN A 52 -6.14 -8.94 0.31
N GLN A 53 -4.82 -8.87 0.10
CA GLN A 53 -3.86 -9.59 0.94
C GLN A 53 -3.92 -9.18 2.42
N PHE A 54 -4.16 -7.89 2.71
CA PHE A 54 -4.35 -7.40 4.07
C PHE A 54 -5.57 -8.03 4.72
N VAL A 55 -6.74 -7.98 4.06
CA VAL A 55 -8.00 -8.50 4.59
C VAL A 55 -7.97 -10.01 4.78
N GLU A 56 -7.47 -10.77 3.80
CA GLU A 56 -7.36 -12.24 3.86
C GLU A 56 -6.43 -12.71 4.99
N ASN A 57 -5.41 -11.93 5.32
CA ASN A 57 -4.44 -12.24 6.38
C ASN A 57 -4.68 -11.50 7.68
N PHE A 58 -5.78 -10.75 7.79
CA PHE A 58 -6.08 -9.99 9.01
C PHE A 58 -6.54 -10.91 10.13
N ARG A 59 -5.73 -11.01 11.17
CA ARG A 59 -5.99 -11.83 12.37
C ARG A 59 -5.12 -11.36 13.52
N PHE A 60 -5.53 -11.71 14.71
CA PHE A 60 -4.73 -11.56 15.94
C PHE A 60 -4.11 -12.91 16.28
N ASP A 61 -2.81 -12.95 16.53
CA ASP A 61 -2.13 -14.12 17.06
C ASP A 61 -2.07 -14.08 18.60
N GLU A 62 -1.48 -15.10 19.20
CA GLU A 62 -1.40 -15.20 20.66
C GLU A 62 -0.55 -14.08 21.27
N GLU A 63 0.51 -13.65 20.58
CA GLU A 63 1.38 -12.56 21.03
C GLU A 63 0.63 -11.22 20.99
N ASP A 64 -0.15 -10.99 19.93
CA ASP A 64 -1.03 -9.81 19.82
C ASP A 64 -2.03 -9.74 20.97
N ILE A 65 -2.69 -10.86 21.29
CA ILE A 65 -3.68 -10.94 22.39
C ILE A 65 -3.01 -10.69 23.74
N ASN A 66 -1.88 -11.32 24.02
CA ASN A 66 -1.14 -11.13 25.27
C ASN A 66 -0.70 -9.67 25.45
N TYR A 67 -0.28 -9.02 24.37
CA TYR A 67 0.02 -7.58 24.39
C TYR A 67 -1.22 -6.75 24.71
N LEU A 68 -2.35 -6.98 24.05
CA LEU A 68 -3.59 -6.25 24.33
C LEU A 68 -4.08 -6.47 25.78
N GLU A 69 -3.95 -7.68 26.32
CA GLU A 69 -4.28 -8.01 27.72
C GLU A 69 -3.40 -7.21 28.70
N SER A 70 -2.11 -7.08 28.39
CA SER A 70 -1.16 -6.31 29.21
C SER A 70 -1.53 -4.84 29.36
N LEU A 71 -2.28 -4.27 28.44
CA LEU A 71 -2.77 -2.88 28.50
C LEU A 71 -3.85 -2.67 29.58
N GLN A 72 -4.51 -3.72 30.05
CA GLN A 72 -5.52 -3.72 31.10
C GLN A 72 -6.74 -2.80 30.85
N ILE A 73 -7.07 -2.54 29.59
CA ILE A 73 -8.17 -1.67 29.15
C ILE A 73 -9.28 -2.42 28.38
N PHE A 74 -9.06 -3.70 28.07
CA PHE A 74 -9.99 -4.52 27.29
C PHE A 74 -10.70 -5.55 28.16
N TYR A 75 -11.96 -5.86 27.84
CA TYR A 75 -12.68 -6.96 28.48
C TYR A 75 -12.11 -8.31 28.07
N PRO A 76 -11.90 -9.27 28.99
CA PRO A 76 -11.39 -10.60 28.64
C PRO A 76 -12.21 -11.30 27.54
N ALA A 77 -13.54 -11.22 27.61
CA ALA A 77 -14.41 -11.79 26.58
C ALA A 77 -14.23 -11.18 25.18
N PHE A 78 -13.83 -9.89 25.11
CA PHE A 78 -13.50 -9.25 23.85
C PHE A 78 -12.16 -9.76 23.29
N LEU A 79 -11.16 -9.94 24.15
CA LEU A 79 -9.88 -10.53 23.76
C LEU A 79 -10.07 -11.98 23.24
N ASP A 80 -10.92 -12.76 23.87
CA ASP A 80 -11.28 -14.11 23.38
C ASP A 80 -11.98 -14.04 22.02
N TYR A 81 -12.88 -13.08 21.80
CA TYR A 81 -13.50 -12.85 20.49
C TYR A 81 -12.47 -12.51 19.42
N LEU A 82 -11.44 -11.73 19.72
CA LEU A 82 -10.39 -11.34 18.75
C LEU A 82 -9.52 -12.54 18.31
N LYS A 83 -9.31 -13.56 19.14
CA LYS A 83 -8.56 -14.78 18.78
C LYS A 83 -9.14 -15.47 17.55
N ASP A 84 -10.48 -15.55 17.49
CA ASP A 84 -11.21 -16.20 16.42
C ASP A 84 -11.68 -15.24 15.32
N PHE A 85 -11.31 -13.95 15.44
CA PHE A 85 -11.74 -12.94 14.49
C PHE A 85 -11.26 -13.26 13.07
N ARG A 86 -12.20 -13.28 12.14
CA ARG A 86 -11.96 -13.32 10.69
C ARG A 86 -12.98 -12.43 10.01
N PHE A 87 -12.54 -11.74 8.98
CA PHE A 87 -13.44 -10.96 8.14
C PHE A 87 -14.41 -11.88 7.38
N LYS A 88 -15.71 -11.57 7.42
CA LYS A 88 -16.79 -12.33 6.78
C LYS A 88 -17.70 -11.47 5.92
N GLY A 89 -17.41 -10.17 5.85
CA GLY A 89 -18.18 -9.21 5.06
C GLY A 89 -17.80 -9.20 3.59
N ASP A 90 -18.32 -8.23 2.86
CA ASP A 90 -18.04 -7.99 1.44
C ASP A 90 -17.35 -6.63 1.25
N ILE A 91 -16.45 -6.57 0.30
CA ILE A 91 -15.80 -5.32 -0.13
C ILE A 91 -16.01 -5.14 -1.63
N TYR A 92 -16.67 -4.07 -2.00
CA TYR A 92 -16.85 -3.63 -3.38
C TYR A 92 -15.89 -2.47 -3.63
N ALA A 93 -15.15 -2.50 -4.72
CA ALA A 93 -14.16 -1.49 -5.03
C ALA A 93 -14.17 -1.08 -6.50
N VAL A 94 -13.81 0.16 -6.76
CA VAL A 94 -13.55 0.65 -8.11
C VAL A 94 -12.26 0.02 -8.63
N PRO A 95 -12.20 -0.49 -9.87
CA PRO A 95 -10.99 -1.11 -10.42
C PRO A 95 -9.75 -0.20 -10.35
N GLU A 96 -8.58 -0.80 -10.13
CA GLU A 96 -7.32 -0.05 -10.18
C GLU A 96 -7.10 0.62 -11.54
N GLY A 97 -6.46 1.78 -11.53
CA GLY A 97 -6.26 2.61 -12.73
C GLY A 97 -7.42 3.53 -13.08
N THR A 98 -8.59 3.37 -12.43
CA THR A 98 -9.73 4.25 -12.65
C THR A 98 -9.46 5.66 -12.11
N VAL A 99 -9.90 6.66 -12.87
CA VAL A 99 -9.92 8.06 -12.44
C VAL A 99 -11.14 8.31 -11.55
N VAL A 100 -10.92 8.92 -10.40
CA VAL A 100 -11.99 9.27 -9.45
C VAL A 100 -11.83 10.70 -8.95
N PHE A 101 -12.93 11.26 -8.41
CA PHE A 101 -13.02 12.62 -7.92
C PHE A 101 -13.40 12.67 -6.43
N PRO A 102 -13.19 13.81 -5.75
CA PRO A 102 -13.54 13.94 -4.34
C PRO A 102 -15.01 13.60 -4.06
N GLY A 103 -15.25 12.81 -3.02
CA GLY A 103 -16.58 12.38 -2.61
C GLY A 103 -17.12 11.14 -3.32
N GLU A 104 -16.46 10.66 -4.39
CA GLU A 104 -16.84 9.40 -5.04
C GLU A 104 -16.36 8.20 -4.21
N PRO A 105 -17.22 7.19 -3.95
CA PRO A 105 -16.84 5.99 -3.24
C PRO A 105 -15.79 5.19 -4.04
N LEU A 106 -14.61 4.97 -3.46
CA LEU A 106 -13.55 4.11 -4.00
C LEU A 106 -13.76 2.66 -3.62
N LEU A 107 -14.26 2.50 -2.41
CA LEU A 107 -14.46 1.21 -1.76
C LEU A 107 -15.72 1.33 -0.89
N ARG A 108 -16.55 0.30 -0.96
CA ARG A 108 -17.71 0.10 -0.10
C ARG A 108 -17.55 -1.20 0.66
N PHE A 109 -17.61 -1.11 1.97
CA PHE A 109 -17.53 -2.21 2.90
C PHE A 109 -18.92 -2.55 3.42
N HIS A 110 -19.31 -3.83 3.36
CA HIS A 110 -20.50 -4.38 3.99
C HIS A 110 -20.08 -5.41 5.03
N GLY A 111 -20.43 -5.22 6.27
CA GLY A 111 -20.05 -6.15 7.33
C GLY A 111 -20.65 -5.77 8.67
N THR A 112 -20.00 -6.21 9.74
CA THR A 112 -20.36 -5.82 11.10
C THR A 112 -19.65 -4.55 11.53
N THR A 113 -20.14 -3.91 12.58
CA THR A 113 -19.52 -2.71 13.15
C THR A 113 -18.08 -2.98 13.59
N THR A 114 -17.83 -4.14 14.20
CA THR A 114 -16.47 -4.52 14.64
C THR A 114 -15.53 -4.75 13.46
N GLU A 115 -15.99 -5.47 12.42
CA GLU A 115 -15.19 -5.68 11.21
C GLU A 115 -14.80 -4.35 10.56
N ALA A 116 -15.77 -3.41 10.44
CA ALA A 116 -15.51 -2.10 9.89
C ALA A 116 -14.45 -1.32 10.68
N MET A 117 -14.56 -1.28 12.01
CA MET A 117 -13.62 -0.59 12.89
C MET A 117 -12.21 -1.18 12.82
N LEU A 118 -12.08 -2.50 12.91
CA LEU A 118 -10.78 -3.16 12.93
C LEU A 118 -10.03 -2.99 11.59
N LEU A 119 -10.72 -2.99 10.46
CA LEU A 119 -10.11 -2.91 9.14
C LEU A 119 -9.87 -1.47 8.65
N GLU A 120 -10.59 -0.46 9.17
CA GLU A 120 -10.61 0.91 8.64
C GLU A 120 -9.22 1.52 8.45
N THR A 121 -8.36 1.42 9.48
CA THR A 121 -7.01 2.02 9.44
C THR A 121 -6.17 1.40 8.33
N GLY A 122 -6.11 0.08 8.25
CA GLY A 122 -5.34 -0.64 7.23
C GLY A 122 -5.83 -0.37 5.82
N LEU A 123 -7.16 -0.42 5.59
CA LEU A 123 -7.78 -0.09 4.31
C LEU A 123 -7.43 1.35 3.89
N SER A 124 -7.50 2.28 4.84
CA SER A 124 -7.20 3.70 4.61
C SER A 124 -5.74 3.93 4.25
N MET A 125 -4.82 3.32 5.01
CA MET A 125 -3.38 3.45 4.81
C MET A 125 -2.96 2.92 3.43
N ILE A 126 -3.41 1.72 3.06
CA ILE A 126 -3.09 1.08 1.79
C ILE A 126 -3.58 1.92 0.61
N MET A 127 -4.88 2.23 0.58
CA MET A 127 -5.49 2.98 -0.52
C MET A 127 -4.91 4.38 -0.67
N ASN A 128 -4.61 5.07 0.44
CA ASN A 128 -3.98 6.38 0.40
C ASN A 128 -2.59 6.33 -0.23
N HIS A 129 -1.70 5.48 0.29
CA HIS A 129 -0.33 5.42 -0.17
C HIS A 129 -0.25 5.09 -1.66
N GLU A 130 -0.87 4.00 -2.07
CA GLU A 130 -0.74 3.53 -3.44
C GLU A 130 -1.46 4.43 -4.45
N SER A 131 -2.64 4.95 -4.12
CA SER A 131 -3.32 5.89 -5.01
C SER A 131 -2.59 7.23 -5.14
N LEU A 132 -1.91 7.72 -4.10
CA LEU A 132 -1.07 8.91 -4.19
C LEU A 132 0.11 8.68 -5.15
N ILE A 133 0.78 7.54 -5.06
CA ILE A 133 1.90 7.19 -5.96
C ILE A 133 1.39 7.01 -7.40
N ALA A 134 0.32 6.25 -7.61
CA ALA A 134 -0.27 6.05 -8.94
C ALA A 134 -0.71 7.38 -9.59
N THR A 135 -1.32 8.28 -8.81
CA THR A 135 -1.73 9.60 -9.28
C THR A 135 -0.53 10.45 -9.69
N LYS A 136 0.53 10.46 -8.88
CA LYS A 136 1.77 11.17 -9.21
C LYS A 136 2.41 10.61 -10.47
N ALA A 137 2.51 9.28 -10.59
CA ALA A 137 3.04 8.61 -11.77
C ALA A 137 2.22 8.96 -13.02
N ARG A 138 0.89 8.95 -12.93
CA ARG A 138 0.01 9.34 -14.04
C ARG A 138 0.22 10.78 -14.49
N ARG A 139 0.43 11.70 -13.56
CA ARG A 139 0.74 13.10 -13.91
C ARG A 139 2.05 13.21 -14.69
N VAL A 140 3.08 12.46 -14.29
CA VAL A 140 4.34 12.40 -15.05
C VAL A 140 4.08 11.80 -16.44
N ARG A 141 3.36 10.68 -16.53
CA ARG A 141 3.00 10.06 -17.82
C ARG A 141 2.24 11.01 -18.74
N THR A 142 1.40 11.88 -18.19
CA THR A 142 0.61 12.85 -18.99
C THR A 142 1.50 13.86 -19.72
N VAL A 143 2.60 14.29 -19.11
CA VAL A 143 3.55 15.26 -19.71
C VAL A 143 4.66 14.57 -20.52
N ALA A 144 4.88 13.27 -20.32
CA ALA A 144 5.87 12.45 -21.02
C ALA A 144 5.18 11.20 -21.64
N PRO A 145 4.25 11.37 -22.62
CA PRO A 145 3.35 10.30 -23.06
C PRO A 145 4.05 9.20 -23.84
N ARG A 146 5.21 9.47 -24.44
CA ARG A 146 5.97 8.54 -25.28
C ARG A 146 7.28 8.06 -24.68
N ASP A 147 7.71 8.65 -23.56
CA ASP A 147 9.01 8.35 -22.96
C ASP A 147 8.94 7.08 -22.11
N ALA A 148 10.07 6.38 -22.00
CA ALA A 148 10.23 5.32 -21.02
C ALA A 148 10.36 5.91 -19.62
N LEU A 149 9.42 5.63 -18.74
CA LEU A 149 9.37 6.14 -17.37
C LEU A 149 9.75 5.04 -16.38
N MET A 150 10.76 5.30 -15.56
CA MET A 150 11.30 4.37 -14.58
C MET A 150 11.06 4.85 -13.16
N GLU A 151 10.60 3.97 -12.29
CA GLU A 151 10.46 4.22 -10.87
C GLU A 151 11.78 3.93 -10.15
N PHE A 152 12.47 4.97 -9.66
CA PHE A 152 13.75 4.89 -8.96
C PHE A 152 13.68 5.42 -7.52
N GLY A 153 12.50 5.34 -6.91
CA GLY A 153 12.23 5.92 -5.60
C GLY A 153 12.50 5.03 -4.40
N LEU A 154 12.91 3.75 -4.58
CA LEU A 154 13.01 2.77 -3.49
C LEU A 154 13.74 3.30 -2.25
N ARG A 155 14.96 3.86 -2.39
CA ARG A 155 15.75 4.40 -1.28
C ARG A 155 15.20 5.69 -0.64
N ARG A 156 14.11 6.23 -1.18
CA ARG A 156 13.40 7.42 -0.69
C ARG A 156 12.00 7.09 -0.20
N ALA A 157 11.61 5.82 -0.26
CA ALA A 157 10.34 5.35 0.25
C ALA A 157 10.36 5.34 1.80
N GLN A 158 9.18 5.44 2.38
CA GLN A 158 8.99 5.46 3.83
C GLN A 158 8.84 4.03 4.37
N GLY A 159 9.91 3.25 4.20
CA GLY A 159 10.00 1.86 4.61
C GLY A 159 9.85 0.87 3.46
N HIS A 160 10.18 -0.40 3.76
CA HIS A 160 10.24 -1.49 2.79
C HIS A 160 8.89 -1.70 2.06
N SER A 161 7.80 -1.82 2.81
CA SER A 161 6.46 -2.03 2.23
C SER A 161 6.04 -0.86 1.31
N ALA A 162 6.33 0.39 1.72
CA ALA A 162 6.06 1.57 0.90
C ALA A 162 6.85 1.57 -0.42
N GLY A 163 8.12 1.11 -0.40
CA GLY A 163 8.93 0.96 -1.61
C GLY A 163 8.43 -0.12 -2.54
N LEU A 164 8.01 -1.25 -1.98
CA LEU A 164 7.51 -2.40 -2.74
C LEU A 164 6.19 -2.07 -3.45
N TRP A 165 5.17 -1.68 -2.69
CA TRP A 165 3.84 -1.39 -3.22
C TRP A 165 3.79 -0.07 -4.00
N GLY A 166 4.68 0.88 -3.66
CA GLY A 166 4.85 2.12 -4.43
C GLY A 166 5.36 1.85 -5.86
N ALA A 167 6.28 0.91 -6.04
CA ALA A 167 6.72 0.50 -7.37
C ALA A 167 5.56 -0.07 -8.20
N ARG A 168 4.74 -0.95 -7.64
CA ARG A 168 3.54 -1.47 -8.31
C ARG A 168 2.55 -0.35 -8.67
N ALA A 169 2.28 0.54 -7.72
CA ALA A 169 1.38 1.68 -7.93
C ALA A 169 1.87 2.62 -9.04
N ALA A 170 3.19 2.80 -9.19
CA ALA A 170 3.75 3.59 -10.29
C ALA A 170 3.47 2.95 -11.66
N MET A 171 3.46 1.61 -11.77
CA MET A 171 3.07 0.92 -13.01
C MET A 171 1.61 1.15 -13.34
N ILE A 172 0.70 1.10 -12.36
CA ILE A 172 -0.73 1.44 -12.54
C ILE A 172 -0.86 2.88 -13.05
N GLY A 173 -0.01 3.80 -12.58
CA GLY A 173 0.08 5.19 -13.05
C GLY A 173 0.67 5.35 -14.45
N GLY A 174 1.22 4.27 -15.05
CA GLY A 174 1.73 4.25 -16.43
C GLY A 174 3.25 4.30 -16.55
N PHE A 175 4.03 3.97 -15.51
CA PHE A 175 5.47 3.77 -15.61
C PHE A 175 5.78 2.42 -16.29
N ASN A 176 7.00 2.25 -16.80
CA ASN A 176 7.40 1.11 -17.61
C ASN A 176 8.26 0.11 -16.83
N GLY A 177 8.87 0.50 -15.75
CA GLY A 177 9.76 -0.36 -14.96
C GLY A 177 10.18 0.30 -13.64
N THR A 178 10.94 -0.46 -12.86
CA THR A 178 11.44 -0.03 -11.55
C THR A 178 12.88 -0.50 -11.34
N SER A 179 13.61 0.15 -10.44
CA SER A 179 14.88 -0.37 -9.93
C SER A 179 14.70 -1.32 -8.73
N ASN A 180 13.48 -1.50 -8.25
CA ASN A 180 13.18 -2.37 -7.12
C ASN A 180 13.15 -3.84 -7.56
N VAL A 181 14.21 -4.57 -7.27
CA VAL A 181 14.38 -5.98 -7.66
C VAL A 181 13.30 -6.88 -7.04
N GLU A 182 12.89 -6.59 -5.80
CA GLU A 182 11.83 -7.35 -5.15
C GLU A 182 10.47 -7.12 -5.82
N ALA A 183 10.15 -5.87 -6.19
CA ALA A 183 8.94 -5.56 -6.93
C ALA A 183 8.94 -6.26 -8.30
N GLY A 184 10.09 -6.28 -8.98
CA GLY A 184 10.25 -7.04 -10.23
C GLY A 184 9.93 -8.52 -10.06
N LYS A 185 10.50 -9.17 -9.03
CA LYS A 185 10.24 -10.57 -8.72
C LYS A 185 8.78 -10.85 -8.35
N ARG A 186 8.20 -10.00 -7.49
CA ARG A 186 6.86 -10.23 -6.93
C ARG A 186 5.74 -9.94 -7.91
N PHE A 187 5.87 -8.86 -8.70
CA PHE A 187 4.80 -8.35 -9.56
C PHE A 187 5.08 -8.53 -11.05
N GLY A 188 6.22 -9.14 -11.43
CA GLY A 188 6.59 -9.30 -12.84
C GLY A 188 6.91 -7.97 -13.54
N ILE A 189 7.30 -6.92 -12.81
CA ILE A 189 7.63 -5.61 -13.35
C ILE A 189 9.04 -5.65 -13.96
N PRO A 190 9.28 -5.05 -15.15
CA PRO A 190 10.62 -4.92 -15.72
C PRO A 190 11.57 -4.21 -14.74
N VAL A 191 12.72 -4.83 -14.46
CA VAL A 191 13.75 -4.27 -13.59
C VAL A 191 14.82 -3.63 -14.44
N LEU A 192 15.05 -2.35 -14.19
CA LEU A 192 16.00 -1.53 -14.91
C LEU A 192 16.81 -0.69 -13.91
N GLY A 193 17.99 -0.28 -14.32
CA GLY A 193 18.84 0.50 -13.44
C GLY A 193 20.05 1.03 -14.17
N THR A 194 20.90 1.71 -13.44
CA THR A 194 22.17 2.23 -13.88
C THR A 194 23.21 2.03 -12.78
N MET A 195 24.43 2.52 -12.98
CA MET A 195 25.49 2.48 -11.99
C MET A 195 25.43 3.67 -11.03
N ALA A 196 26.03 3.53 -9.86
CA ALA A 196 26.20 4.58 -8.88
C ALA A 196 27.57 5.26 -9.00
N HIS A 197 27.73 6.44 -8.41
CA HIS A 197 29.03 7.14 -8.34
C HIS A 197 30.12 6.30 -7.68
N SER A 198 29.80 5.43 -6.71
CA SER A 198 30.75 4.52 -6.09
C SER A 198 31.40 3.55 -7.08
N TRP A 199 30.66 3.14 -8.14
CA TRP A 199 31.26 2.36 -9.24
C TRP A 199 32.29 3.21 -10.00
N VAL A 200 31.93 4.42 -10.42
CA VAL A 200 32.84 5.33 -11.15
C VAL A 200 34.09 5.63 -10.32
N MET A 201 33.92 5.91 -9.02
CA MET A 201 34.99 6.22 -8.09
C MET A 201 35.91 5.03 -7.76
N SER A 202 35.55 3.82 -8.15
CA SER A 202 36.41 2.61 -7.98
C SER A 202 37.45 2.42 -9.11
N PHE A 203 37.42 3.31 -10.10
CA PHE A 203 38.39 3.36 -11.20
C PHE A 203 39.23 4.61 -11.13
N ASP A 204 40.47 4.56 -11.63
CA ASP A 204 41.35 5.70 -11.69
C ASP A 204 40.86 6.76 -12.68
N GLU A 205 40.26 6.30 -13.80
CA GLU A 205 39.68 7.17 -14.83
C GLU A 205 38.19 6.86 -15.05
N GLU A 206 37.37 7.89 -15.11
CA GLU A 206 35.92 7.77 -15.31
C GLU A 206 35.56 6.99 -16.58
N ILE A 207 36.30 7.22 -17.67
CA ILE A 207 36.05 6.55 -18.94
C ILE A 207 36.19 5.03 -18.87
N ASP A 208 37.10 4.55 -18.03
CA ASP A 208 37.30 3.12 -17.88
C ASP A 208 36.18 2.46 -17.08
N ALA A 209 35.61 3.16 -16.11
CA ALA A 209 34.38 2.73 -15.42
C ALA A 209 33.21 2.54 -16.41
N PHE A 210 33.00 3.50 -17.31
CA PHE A 210 31.95 3.40 -18.33
C PHE A 210 32.21 2.29 -19.33
N ARG A 211 33.44 2.17 -19.85
CA ARG A 211 33.82 1.08 -20.78
C ARG A 211 33.59 -0.29 -20.17
N GLU A 212 34.01 -0.49 -18.93
CA GLU A 212 33.83 -1.78 -18.25
C GLU A 212 32.33 -2.06 -17.99
N TYR A 213 31.54 -1.06 -17.61
CA TYR A 213 30.11 -1.25 -17.40
C TYR A 213 29.38 -1.64 -18.69
N VAL A 214 29.67 -0.95 -19.80
CA VAL A 214 29.10 -1.30 -21.13
C VAL A 214 29.50 -2.70 -21.55
N ARG A 215 30.75 -3.09 -21.30
CA ARG A 215 31.26 -4.44 -21.65
C ARG A 215 30.47 -5.53 -20.94
N GLN A 216 30.07 -5.32 -19.67
CA GLN A 216 29.34 -6.27 -18.86
C GLN A 216 27.81 -6.21 -19.08
N TYR A 217 27.26 -5.02 -19.29
CA TYR A 217 25.84 -4.73 -19.26
C TYR A 217 25.38 -3.82 -20.41
N HIS A 218 25.39 -4.35 -21.64
CA HIS A 218 25.16 -3.57 -22.87
C HIS A 218 23.86 -2.74 -22.87
N CYS A 219 22.81 -3.18 -22.16
CA CYS A 219 21.48 -2.57 -22.20
C CYS A 219 21.21 -1.60 -21.05
N LEU A 220 22.04 -1.56 -19.98
CA LEU A 220 21.73 -0.79 -18.77
C LEU A 220 22.24 0.67 -18.81
N LEU A 221 22.97 1.06 -19.86
CA LEU A 221 23.42 2.44 -20.07
C LEU A 221 22.48 3.28 -20.91
N TYR A 222 21.42 2.69 -21.41
CA TYR A 222 20.43 3.35 -22.30
C TYR A 222 19.24 3.93 -21.54
N THR A 223 19.42 4.37 -20.30
CA THR A 223 18.34 4.99 -19.52
C THR A 223 18.59 6.46 -19.31
#